data_d96ca4ea355e0dfcd037db93bdc5c934
#
_entry.id   d96ca4ea355e0dfcd037db93bdc5c934
#
_cell.length_a   1.000
_cell.length_b   1.000
_cell.length_c   1.000
_cell.angle_alpha   90.00
_cell.angle_beta   90.00
_cell.angle_gamma   90.00
#
_symmetry.space_group_name_H-M   'P 1'
#
loop_
_entity.id
_entity.type
_entity.pdbx_description
1 polymer ?
#
loop_
_entity_poly.entity_id
_entity_poly.type
_entity_poly.pdbx_seq_one_letter_code
_entity_poly.pdbx_strand_id
1 'polypeptide(L)'
;NSSRGYLINYKADNISVTQLSGKTINAQLGSDLRYPEFEFTHNIDATNINFDAYPFSYGVSFLQSNELHQLKPLGVMDTVDINHRLHGAYLSWYGSNMDIFAEYVDKQSKTRTYQTNFSGQEIETLSPLKKGSAFYFNSNFYSGNWSLFFEYKKYSFDRLSPVDTDYIINNYGNRIDYQVMPILYREQNHSFLGRAAHQTNANDERGFQIELSGGLPNGFQIVSQYSHLSRNDTWTSVSPIKWERKEISGLLPTENFSALPYKEFYTELNGYVLNNKLQFRTAFGTNKEVPKVNRYFEGYSNSISEVWQYTDSLWYG
;
A
#
# COMPACT_ATOMS: atom_id res chain seq x y z
N ASN A 1 1.29 -24.86 -8.04
CA ASN A 1 2.05 -23.64 -8.33
C ASN A 1 3.47 -24.03 -8.74
N SER A 2 3.97 -23.50 -9.85
CA SER A 2 5.33 -23.66 -10.30
C SER A 2 5.96 -22.32 -10.62
N SER A 3 7.24 -22.16 -10.31
CA SER A 3 8.00 -20.95 -10.67
C SER A 3 9.32 -21.37 -11.29
N ARG A 4 9.73 -20.67 -12.33
CA ARG A 4 11.03 -20.86 -13.01
C ARG A 4 11.60 -19.47 -13.31
N GLY A 5 12.88 -19.31 -13.12
CA GLY A 5 13.53 -18.04 -13.41
C GLY A 5 14.99 -18.04 -13.01
N TYR A 6 15.64 -16.90 -13.20
CA TYR A 6 16.99 -16.63 -12.74
C TYR A 6 17.09 -15.27 -12.08
N LEU A 7 18.01 -15.15 -11.17
CA LEU A 7 18.43 -13.91 -10.53
C LEU A 7 19.95 -13.78 -10.72
N ILE A 8 20.37 -12.72 -11.35
CA ILE A 8 21.79 -12.40 -11.56
C ILE A 8 22.12 -11.15 -10.75
N ASN A 9 23.11 -11.25 -9.88
CA ASN A 9 23.66 -10.11 -9.14
C ASN A 9 25.11 -9.90 -9.59
N TYR A 10 25.39 -8.72 -10.07
CA TYR A 10 26.75 -8.25 -10.38
C TYR A 10 27.09 -7.09 -9.46
N LYS A 11 28.27 -7.13 -8.85
CA LYS A 11 28.77 -6.05 -8.00
C LYS A 11 30.22 -5.76 -8.36
N ALA A 12 30.52 -4.49 -8.63
CA ALA A 12 31.86 -3.99 -8.87
C ALA A 12 32.00 -2.64 -8.18
N ASP A 13 32.95 -2.53 -7.26
CA ASP A 13 33.22 -1.32 -6.47
C ASP A 13 31.90 -0.71 -5.91
N ASN A 14 31.52 0.43 -6.44
CA ASN A 14 30.38 1.22 -6.02
C ASN A 14 29.09 0.96 -6.83
N ILE A 15 29.12 0.00 -7.76
CA ILE A 15 27.99 -0.29 -8.63
C ILE A 15 27.50 -1.71 -8.37
N SER A 16 26.22 -1.86 -8.22
CA SER A 16 25.57 -3.18 -8.24
C SER A 16 24.41 -3.21 -9.25
N VAL A 17 24.34 -4.29 -9.99
CA VAL A 17 23.27 -4.56 -10.95
C VAL A 17 22.60 -5.87 -10.59
N THR A 18 21.30 -5.83 -10.37
CA THR A 18 20.47 -7.02 -10.16
C THR A 18 19.53 -7.17 -11.32
N GLN A 19 19.52 -8.34 -11.94
CA GLN A 19 18.56 -8.69 -12.97
C GLN A 19 17.77 -9.93 -12.55
N LEU A 20 16.46 -9.82 -12.63
CA LEU A 20 15.49 -10.90 -12.39
C LEU A 20 14.73 -11.16 -13.68
N SER A 21 14.61 -12.43 -14.07
CA SER A 21 13.65 -12.86 -15.08
C SER A 21 12.99 -14.16 -14.61
N GLY A 22 11.68 -14.24 -14.71
CA GLY A 22 10.97 -15.38 -14.20
C GLY A 22 9.55 -15.53 -14.73
N LYS A 23 9.06 -16.75 -14.63
CA LYS A 23 7.68 -17.12 -14.94
C LYS A 23 7.10 -17.91 -13.78
N THR A 24 5.90 -17.51 -13.34
CA THR A 24 5.10 -18.29 -12.40
C THR A 24 3.82 -18.77 -13.07
N ILE A 25 3.39 -19.97 -12.72
CA ILE A 25 2.11 -20.53 -13.14
C ILE A 25 1.37 -20.91 -11.85
N ASN A 26 0.23 -20.29 -11.64
CA ASN A 26 -0.63 -20.54 -10.50
C ASN A 26 -1.98 -21.04 -11.00
N ALA A 27 -2.46 -22.13 -10.39
CA ALA A 27 -3.81 -22.63 -10.60
C ALA A 27 -4.53 -22.68 -9.25
N GLN A 28 -5.76 -22.24 -9.21
CA GLN A 28 -6.57 -22.24 -8.01
C GLN A 28 -7.96 -22.79 -8.29
N LEU A 29 -8.50 -23.51 -7.30
CA LEU A 29 -9.93 -23.76 -7.23
C LEU A 29 -10.60 -22.50 -6.72
N GLY A 30 -11.54 -21.95 -7.49
CA GLY A 30 -12.32 -20.81 -7.08
C GLY A 30 -13.19 -21.16 -5.86
N SER A 31 -13.28 -20.24 -4.90
CA SER A 31 -14.25 -20.35 -3.79
C SER A 31 -15.70 -20.13 -4.25
N ASP A 32 -15.89 -19.55 -5.40
CA ASP A 32 -17.19 -19.36 -6.03
C ASP A 32 -17.51 -20.57 -6.94
N LEU A 33 -18.59 -21.28 -6.64
CA LEU A 33 -19.06 -22.43 -7.44
C LEU A 33 -19.36 -22.09 -8.90
N ARG A 34 -19.57 -20.82 -9.23
CA ARG A 34 -19.75 -20.36 -10.61
C ARG A 34 -18.46 -20.31 -11.41
N TYR A 35 -17.32 -20.25 -10.71
CA TYR A 35 -15.99 -20.14 -11.29
C TYR A 35 -15.02 -21.09 -10.58
N PRO A 36 -15.22 -22.42 -10.72
CA PRO A 36 -14.52 -23.39 -9.88
C PRO A 36 -13.02 -23.52 -10.17
N GLU A 37 -12.58 -23.07 -11.35
CA GLU A 37 -11.18 -23.22 -11.77
C GLU A 37 -10.72 -22.00 -12.56
N PHE A 38 -9.51 -21.55 -12.28
CA PHE A 38 -8.80 -20.59 -13.11
C PHE A 38 -7.29 -20.83 -13.03
N GLU A 39 -6.61 -20.44 -14.10
CA GLU A 39 -5.16 -20.46 -14.19
C GLU A 39 -4.66 -19.06 -14.55
N PHE A 40 -3.59 -18.63 -13.93
CA PHE A 40 -2.88 -17.46 -14.38
C PHE A 40 -1.37 -17.70 -14.48
N THR A 41 -0.82 -17.14 -15.52
CA THR A 41 0.61 -17.12 -15.80
C THR A 41 1.12 -15.70 -15.61
N HIS A 42 2.23 -15.57 -14.93
CA HIS A 42 2.87 -14.30 -14.69
C HIS A 42 4.33 -14.35 -15.10
N ASN A 43 4.71 -13.53 -16.09
CA ASN A 43 6.08 -13.34 -16.51
C ASN A 43 6.58 -12.01 -15.97
N ILE A 44 7.79 -12.00 -15.40
CA ILE A 44 8.40 -10.81 -14.81
C ILE A 44 9.83 -10.69 -15.30
N ASP A 45 10.18 -9.49 -15.77
CA ASP A 45 11.53 -9.07 -16.07
C ASP A 45 11.82 -7.78 -15.32
N ALA A 46 12.87 -7.77 -14.49
CA ALA A 46 13.23 -6.61 -13.69
C ALA A 46 14.74 -6.40 -13.68
N THR A 47 15.13 -5.14 -13.69
CA THR A 47 16.52 -4.72 -13.54
C THR A 47 16.59 -3.61 -12.51
N ASN A 48 17.53 -3.73 -11.57
CA ASN A 48 17.84 -2.71 -10.59
C ASN A 48 19.33 -2.37 -10.66
N ILE A 49 19.65 -1.08 -10.71
CA ILE A 49 21.03 -0.56 -10.78
C ILE A 49 21.22 0.39 -9.61
N ASN A 50 22.18 0.09 -8.73
CA ASN A 50 22.47 0.87 -7.54
C ASN A 50 23.91 1.40 -7.60
N PHE A 51 24.09 2.60 -7.10
CA PHE A 51 25.36 3.28 -6.92
C PHE A 51 25.54 3.68 -5.46
N ASP A 52 26.60 3.21 -4.83
CA ASP A 52 26.94 3.49 -3.45
C ASP A 52 28.17 4.41 -3.40
N ALA A 53 27.95 5.68 -3.08
CA ALA A 53 29.01 6.68 -2.96
C ALA A 53 28.79 7.47 -1.66
N TYR A 54 29.31 6.95 -0.56
CA TYR A 54 29.16 7.58 0.75
C TYR A 54 29.39 9.10 0.71
N PRO A 55 28.50 9.91 1.28
CA PRO A 55 27.33 9.55 2.11
C PRO A 55 26.03 9.27 1.33
N PHE A 56 26.09 9.13 0.04
CA PHE A 56 24.92 8.89 -0.82
C PHE A 56 24.85 7.45 -1.32
N SER A 57 23.63 6.94 -1.44
CA SER A 57 23.29 5.77 -2.25
C SER A 57 22.08 6.12 -3.11
N TYR A 58 22.12 5.79 -4.39
CA TYR A 58 21.01 6.05 -5.30
C TYR A 58 20.89 4.92 -6.32
N GLY A 59 19.69 4.73 -6.81
CA GLY A 59 19.44 3.69 -7.79
C GLY A 59 18.23 3.94 -8.64
N VAL A 60 18.17 3.13 -9.72
CA VAL A 60 17.02 3.10 -10.62
C VAL A 60 16.56 1.66 -10.83
N SER A 61 15.27 1.48 -10.96
CA SER A 61 14.64 0.18 -11.20
C SER A 61 13.71 0.23 -12.39
N PHE A 62 13.70 -0.86 -13.15
CA PHE A 62 12.81 -1.08 -14.28
C PHE A 62 12.17 -2.45 -14.11
N LEU A 63 10.85 -2.53 -14.21
CA LEU A 63 10.13 -3.78 -14.19
C LEU A 63 9.09 -3.80 -15.30
N GLN A 64 9.07 -4.89 -16.04
CA GLN A 64 8.01 -5.21 -16.97
C GLN A 64 7.42 -6.56 -16.60
N SER A 65 6.10 -6.65 -16.58
CA SER A 65 5.44 -7.93 -16.38
C SER A 65 4.23 -8.09 -17.29
N ASN A 66 3.93 -9.35 -17.54
CA ASN A 66 2.74 -9.77 -18.28
C ASN A 66 2.01 -10.83 -17.45
N GLU A 67 0.75 -10.57 -17.15
CA GLU A 67 -0.16 -11.49 -16.47
C GLU A 67 -1.22 -11.99 -17.45
N LEU A 68 -1.31 -13.30 -17.63
CA LEU A 68 -2.34 -13.92 -18.44
C LEU A 68 -3.26 -14.73 -17.54
N HIS A 69 -4.52 -14.33 -17.45
CA HIS A 69 -5.57 -15.00 -16.69
C HIS A 69 -6.51 -15.72 -17.65
N GLN A 70 -6.67 -17.03 -17.46
CA GLN A 70 -7.64 -17.82 -18.20
C GLN A 70 -8.83 -18.13 -17.29
N LEU A 71 -9.98 -17.60 -17.67
CA LEU A 71 -11.22 -17.69 -16.91
C LEU A 71 -12.15 -18.63 -17.65
N LYS A 72 -12.79 -19.57 -16.93
CA LYS A 72 -13.75 -20.51 -17.48
C LYS A 72 -15.14 -20.37 -16.86
N PRO A 73 -15.79 -19.20 -16.96
CA PRO A 73 -17.13 -19.04 -16.43
C PRO A 73 -18.13 -19.84 -17.29
N LEU A 74 -18.85 -20.76 -16.67
CA LEU A 74 -19.95 -21.48 -17.32
C LEU A 74 -19.58 -22.21 -18.64
N GLY A 75 -18.32 -22.64 -18.79
CA GLY A 75 -17.85 -23.35 -19.97
C GLY A 75 -17.39 -22.48 -21.14
N VAL A 76 -17.45 -21.18 -21.02
CA VAL A 76 -16.88 -20.19 -21.97
C VAL A 76 -15.50 -19.78 -21.46
N MET A 77 -14.49 -19.76 -22.31
CA MET A 77 -13.15 -19.32 -21.91
C MET A 77 -12.99 -17.83 -22.20
N ASP A 78 -12.87 -17.04 -21.14
CA ASP A 78 -12.45 -15.66 -21.21
C ASP A 78 -10.98 -15.56 -20.86
N THR A 79 -10.25 -14.72 -21.56
CA THR A 79 -8.83 -14.50 -21.32
C THR A 79 -8.59 -13.02 -21.01
N VAL A 80 -7.86 -12.75 -19.94
CA VAL A 80 -7.42 -11.39 -19.57
C VAL A 80 -5.93 -11.32 -19.58
N ASP A 81 -5.38 -10.43 -20.40
CA ASP A 81 -3.95 -10.13 -20.54
C ASP A 81 -3.67 -8.74 -19.94
N ILE A 82 -2.76 -8.69 -18.96
CA ILE A 82 -2.40 -7.44 -18.27
C ILE A 82 -0.90 -7.23 -18.38
N ASN A 83 -0.55 -6.12 -18.99
CA ASN A 83 0.84 -5.67 -19.10
C ASN A 83 1.10 -4.54 -18.11
N HIS A 84 2.12 -4.70 -17.26
CA HIS A 84 2.60 -3.68 -16.34
C HIS A 84 4.00 -3.21 -16.74
N ARG A 85 4.25 -1.92 -16.56
CA ARG A 85 5.58 -1.30 -16.66
C ARG A 85 5.78 -0.40 -15.46
N LEU A 86 6.87 -0.60 -14.73
CA LEU A 86 7.24 0.21 -13.58
C LEU A 86 8.64 0.77 -13.78
N HIS A 87 8.81 2.04 -13.44
CA HIS A 87 10.09 2.72 -13.40
C HIS A 87 10.25 3.36 -12.04
N GLY A 88 11.32 3.03 -11.35
CA GLY A 88 11.60 3.54 -10.02
C GLY A 88 12.94 4.25 -9.94
N ALA A 89 13.05 5.20 -9.02
CA ALA A 89 14.31 5.81 -8.63
C ALA A 89 14.29 6.07 -7.13
N TYR A 90 15.43 5.88 -6.47
CA TYR A 90 15.58 6.20 -5.06
C TYR A 90 16.89 6.93 -4.78
N LEU A 91 16.89 7.66 -3.67
CA LEU A 91 18.06 8.33 -3.10
C LEU A 91 18.08 8.12 -1.60
N SER A 92 19.24 7.72 -1.07
CA SER A 92 19.54 7.69 0.35
C SER A 92 20.70 8.63 0.65
N TRP A 93 20.64 9.27 1.80
CA TRP A 93 21.75 10.04 2.36
C TRP A 93 21.96 9.64 3.81
N TYR A 94 23.22 9.39 4.19
CA TYR A 94 23.63 8.94 5.51
C TYR A 94 24.55 9.97 6.15
N GLY A 95 24.05 10.69 7.12
CA GLY A 95 24.82 11.65 7.90
C GLY A 95 25.15 11.13 9.30
N SER A 96 25.91 11.92 10.07
CA SER A 96 26.26 11.52 11.44
C SER A 96 25.08 11.51 12.41
N ASN A 97 24.12 12.39 12.19
CA ASN A 97 22.98 12.61 13.08
C ASN A 97 21.62 12.54 12.37
N MET A 98 21.64 12.26 11.07
CA MET A 98 20.41 12.19 10.28
C MET A 98 20.60 11.27 9.08
N ASP A 99 19.60 10.45 8.80
CA ASP A 99 19.48 9.65 7.59
C ASP A 99 18.21 10.07 6.83
N ILE A 100 18.30 10.09 5.52
CA ILE A 100 17.19 10.42 4.62
C ILE A 100 17.07 9.35 3.55
N PHE A 101 15.84 8.96 3.24
CA PHE A 101 15.51 8.11 2.11
C PHE A 101 14.33 8.70 1.34
N ALA A 102 14.40 8.69 0.02
CA ALA A 102 13.30 9.05 -0.86
C ALA A 102 13.22 8.09 -2.03
N GLU A 103 12.02 7.65 -2.38
CA GLU A 103 11.75 6.79 -3.53
C GLU A 103 10.54 7.29 -4.31
N TYR A 104 10.64 7.22 -5.62
CA TYR A 104 9.55 7.48 -6.55
C TYR A 104 9.42 6.34 -7.55
N VAL A 105 8.18 5.88 -7.78
CA VAL A 105 7.86 4.86 -8.76
C VAL A 105 6.71 5.33 -9.64
N ASP A 106 6.87 5.21 -10.95
CA ASP A 106 5.79 5.34 -11.95
C ASP A 106 5.34 3.95 -12.40
N LYS A 107 4.02 3.73 -12.50
CA LYS A 107 3.41 2.48 -12.94
C LYS A 107 2.42 2.73 -14.07
N GLN A 108 2.51 1.93 -15.11
CA GLN A 108 1.56 1.91 -16.21
C GLN A 108 1.02 0.50 -16.40
N SER A 109 -0.30 0.37 -16.52
CA SER A 109 -0.96 -0.92 -16.70
C SER A 109 -1.94 -0.87 -17.85
N LYS A 110 -1.88 -1.86 -18.74
CA LYS A 110 -2.74 -2.01 -19.92
C LYS A 110 -3.40 -3.38 -19.87
N THR A 111 -4.74 -3.40 -19.91
CA THR A 111 -5.53 -4.64 -19.85
C THR A 111 -6.20 -4.88 -21.19
N ARG A 112 -6.11 -6.11 -21.69
CA ARG A 112 -6.88 -6.63 -22.83
C ARG A 112 -7.74 -7.78 -22.35
N THR A 113 -9.00 -7.77 -22.71
CA THR A 113 -9.93 -8.85 -22.38
C THR A 113 -10.43 -9.47 -23.67
N TYR A 114 -10.34 -10.78 -23.79
CA TYR A 114 -10.89 -11.57 -24.89
C TYR A 114 -12.08 -12.35 -24.37
N GLN A 115 -13.25 -12.09 -24.92
CA GLN A 115 -14.51 -12.73 -24.54
C GLN A 115 -15.12 -13.43 -25.74
N THR A 116 -15.55 -14.66 -25.56
CA THR A 116 -16.28 -15.38 -26.60
C THR A 116 -17.76 -15.13 -26.42
N ASN A 117 -18.44 -14.53 -27.40
CA ASN A 117 -19.88 -14.33 -27.35
C ASN A 117 -20.63 -15.64 -27.55
N PHE A 118 -21.96 -15.63 -27.36
CA PHE A 118 -22.82 -16.81 -27.53
C PHE A 118 -22.85 -17.37 -28.98
N SER A 119 -22.41 -16.60 -29.98
CA SER A 119 -22.26 -17.05 -31.37
C SER A 119 -20.88 -17.64 -31.66
N GLY A 120 -19.99 -17.74 -30.67
CA GLY A 120 -18.64 -18.27 -30.82
C GLY A 120 -17.63 -17.28 -31.40
N GLN A 121 -18.00 -16.00 -31.54
CA GLN A 121 -17.03 -14.95 -31.96
C GLN A 121 -16.24 -14.42 -30.79
N GLU A 122 -14.93 -14.29 -30.97
CA GLU A 122 -14.05 -13.66 -30.00
C GLU A 122 -14.13 -12.13 -30.14
N ILE A 123 -14.37 -11.45 -29.02
CA ILE A 123 -14.44 -10.00 -28.93
C ILE A 123 -13.24 -9.54 -28.08
N GLU A 124 -12.37 -8.75 -28.69
CA GLU A 124 -11.28 -8.09 -27.97
C GLU A 124 -11.75 -6.73 -27.43
N THR A 125 -11.57 -6.52 -26.14
CA THR A 125 -11.82 -5.23 -25.49
C THR A 125 -10.51 -4.72 -24.87
N LEU A 126 -10.11 -3.51 -25.24
CA LEU A 126 -8.94 -2.84 -24.72
C LEU A 126 -9.36 -1.80 -23.67
N SER A 127 -8.93 -1.98 -22.44
CA SER A 127 -9.15 -0.98 -21.39
C SER A 127 -8.23 0.23 -21.58
N PRO A 128 -8.64 1.43 -21.15
CA PRO A 128 -7.76 2.60 -21.10
C PRO A 128 -6.50 2.31 -20.33
N LEU A 129 -5.40 2.97 -20.72
CA LEU A 129 -4.12 2.88 -20.00
C LEU A 129 -4.29 3.44 -18.59
N LYS A 130 -4.12 2.59 -17.58
CA LYS A 130 -4.12 2.99 -16.18
C LYS A 130 -2.71 3.44 -15.79
N LYS A 131 -2.60 4.63 -15.22
CA LYS A 131 -1.36 5.21 -14.71
C LYS A 131 -1.38 5.20 -13.19
N GLY A 132 -0.23 5.08 -12.58
CA GLY A 132 -0.06 5.16 -11.14
C GLY A 132 1.30 5.71 -10.78
N SER A 133 1.39 6.30 -9.62
CA SER A 133 2.65 6.74 -9.06
C SER A 133 2.69 6.49 -7.56
N ALA A 134 3.87 6.19 -7.06
CA ALA A 134 4.13 6.06 -5.64
C ALA A 134 5.31 6.96 -5.28
N PHE A 135 5.16 7.71 -4.21
CA PHE A 135 6.24 8.46 -3.58
C PHE A 135 6.31 8.07 -2.12
N TYR A 136 7.51 7.76 -1.67
CA TYR A 136 7.84 7.45 -0.29
C TYR A 136 9.03 8.27 0.16
N PHE A 137 8.95 8.79 1.38
CA PHE A 137 10.04 9.55 2.01
C PHE A 137 10.12 9.18 3.47
N ASN A 138 11.33 8.97 3.99
CA ASN A 138 11.55 8.92 5.42
C ASN A 138 12.82 9.68 5.82
N SER A 139 12.87 10.11 7.07
CA SER A 139 14.06 10.65 7.69
C SER A 139 14.12 10.28 9.16
N ASN A 140 15.33 9.95 9.63
CA ASN A 140 15.65 9.75 11.03
C ASN A 140 16.61 10.84 11.48
N PHE A 141 16.34 11.46 12.59
CA PHE A 141 17.21 12.42 13.23
C PHE A 141 17.58 11.91 14.63
N TYR A 142 18.87 11.95 14.98
CA TYR A 142 19.40 11.45 16.24
C TYR A 142 20.10 12.58 17.00
N SER A 143 19.79 12.71 18.30
CA SER A 143 20.47 13.66 19.18
C SER A 143 20.58 13.11 20.60
N GLY A 144 21.76 12.69 20.99
CA GLY A 144 21.96 12.02 22.28
C GLY A 144 21.12 10.76 22.40
N ASN A 145 20.25 10.71 23.43
CA ASN A 145 19.35 9.59 23.67
C ASN A 145 17.97 9.74 22.98
N TRP A 146 17.84 10.71 22.07
CA TRP A 146 16.58 11.00 21.38
C TRP A 146 16.67 10.67 19.90
N SER A 147 15.59 10.17 19.35
CA SER A 147 15.40 10.02 17.91
C SER A 147 14.05 10.59 17.49
N LEU A 148 14.05 11.27 16.34
CA LEU A 148 12.85 11.76 15.68
C LEU A 148 12.78 11.07 14.31
N PHE A 149 11.73 10.32 14.09
CA PHE A 149 11.43 9.68 12.83
C PHE A 149 10.28 10.40 12.14
N PHE A 150 10.46 10.73 10.88
CA PHE A 150 9.41 11.26 10.01
C PHE A 150 9.27 10.36 8.80
N GLU A 151 8.05 10.06 8.43
CA GLU A 151 7.70 9.25 7.28
C GLU A 151 6.54 9.87 6.52
N TYR A 152 6.61 9.84 5.19
CA TYR A 152 5.57 10.34 4.30
C TYR A 152 5.39 9.39 3.13
N LYS A 153 4.14 9.18 2.72
CA LYS A 153 3.79 8.44 1.50
C LYS A 153 2.72 9.16 0.69
N LYS A 154 2.77 8.98 -0.62
CA LYS A 154 1.70 9.34 -1.55
C LYS A 154 1.61 8.27 -2.62
N TYR A 155 0.57 7.43 -2.57
CA TYR A 155 0.28 6.39 -3.53
C TYR A 155 -0.99 6.74 -4.28
N SER A 156 -0.88 6.90 -5.60
CA SER A 156 -1.99 7.29 -6.46
C SER A 156 -2.01 6.40 -7.68
N PHE A 157 -3.12 5.73 -7.90
CA PHE A 157 -3.33 4.90 -9.09
C PHE A 157 -4.59 5.35 -9.81
N ASP A 158 -4.55 5.38 -11.15
CA ASP A 158 -5.68 5.88 -11.95
C ASP A 158 -6.90 4.97 -11.79
N ARG A 159 -8.00 5.53 -11.30
CA ARG A 159 -9.23 4.85 -10.95
C ARG A 159 -10.42 5.51 -11.60
N LEU A 160 -11.41 4.72 -11.92
CA LEU A 160 -12.67 5.16 -12.48
C LEU A 160 -13.76 5.34 -11.42
N SER A 161 -13.59 4.72 -10.26
CA SER A 161 -14.53 4.83 -9.14
C SER A 161 -13.83 4.63 -7.80
N PRO A 162 -14.42 5.09 -6.68
CA PRO A 162 -13.86 4.86 -5.34
C PRO A 162 -13.90 3.40 -4.90
N VAL A 163 -14.66 2.57 -5.60
CA VAL A 163 -14.81 1.12 -5.41
C VAL A 163 -14.13 0.34 -6.52
N ASP A 164 -13.33 1.00 -7.35
CA ASP A 164 -12.65 0.37 -8.48
C ASP A 164 -11.64 -0.67 -7.99
N THR A 165 -12.18 -1.79 -7.67
CA THR A 165 -11.51 -3.05 -7.68
C THR A 165 -11.69 -3.54 -9.10
N ASP A 166 -10.64 -3.86 -9.83
CA ASP A 166 -10.75 -4.56 -11.11
C ASP A 166 -11.59 -5.83 -10.86
N TYR A 167 -12.90 -5.68 -11.00
CA TYR A 167 -13.91 -6.65 -10.54
C TYR A 167 -13.67 -8.03 -11.15
N ILE A 168 -13.22 -8.06 -12.39
CA ILE A 168 -12.89 -9.29 -13.10
C ILE A 168 -11.68 -9.97 -12.46
N ILE A 169 -10.65 -9.23 -12.08
CA ILE A 169 -9.36 -9.78 -11.63
C ILE A 169 -9.35 -10.06 -10.13
N ASN A 170 -9.99 -9.24 -9.32
CA ASN A 170 -10.04 -9.44 -7.87
C ASN A 170 -10.88 -10.65 -7.43
N ASN A 171 -11.78 -11.13 -8.29
CA ASN A 171 -12.59 -12.32 -8.00
C ASN A 171 -11.88 -13.62 -8.39
N TYR A 172 -10.72 -13.56 -9.08
CA TYR A 172 -10.10 -14.71 -9.70
C TYR A 172 -8.69 -15.06 -9.17
N GLY A 173 -8.37 -14.69 -7.95
CA GLY A 173 -7.21 -15.22 -7.27
C GLY A 173 -6.12 -14.25 -6.85
N ASN A 174 -5.04 -14.80 -6.31
CA ASN A 174 -3.94 -14.06 -5.74
C ASN A 174 -3.14 -13.35 -6.85
N ARG A 175 -3.52 -12.11 -7.11
CA ARG A 175 -2.77 -11.20 -7.95
C ARG A 175 -1.48 -10.79 -7.23
N ILE A 176 -0.38 -10.70 -7.95
CA ILE A 176 0.80 -10.03 -7.43
C ILE A 176 0.51 -8.53 -7.43
N ASP A 177 0.38 -8.00 -6.23
CA ASP A 177 0.19 -6.57 -6.04
C ASP A 177 1.57 -5.89 -5.99
N TYR A 178 1.88 -5.08 -7.00
CA TYR A 178 3.11 -4.27 -7.04
C TYR A 178 3.00 -3.00 -6.17
N GLN A 179 1.86 -2.79 -5.54
CA GLN A 179 1.53 -1.60 -4.77
C GLN A 179 1.51 -1.90 -3.28
N VAL A 180 2.53 -2.57 -2.78
CA VAL A 180 2.72 -2.77 -1.35
C VAL A 180 3.24 -1.44 -0.78
N MET A 181 2.37 -0.73 -0.06
CA MET A 181 2.76 0.52 0.58
C MET A 181 3.12 0.31 2.05
N PRO A 182 4.04 1.13 2.59
CA PRO A 182 4.35 1.09 4.00
C PRO A 182 3.16 1.53 4.85
N ILE A 183 3.04 0.93 6.03
CA ILE A 183 2.07 1.30 7.05
C ILE A 183 2.59 2.54 7.78
N LEU A 184 1.83 3.63 7.79
CA LEU A 184 2.17 4.88 8.48
C LEU A 184 1.41 5.02 9.81
N TYR A 185 1.32 3.96 10.56
CA TYR A 185 0.82 3.96 11.94
C TYR A 185 1.46 2.81 12.69
N ARG A 186 1.52 2.93 14.01
CA ARG A 186 2.12 1.89 14.83
C ARG A 186 1.12 0.77 15.09
N GLU A 187 1.51 -0.46 14.81
CA GLU A 187 0.73 -1.62 15.25
C GLU A 187 0.82 -1.76 16.78
N GLN A 188 -0.32 -1.67 17.45
CA GLN A 188 -0.43 -1.72 18.91
C GLN A 188 -0.87 -3.10 19.36
N ASN A 189 0.06 -3.89 19.91
CA ASN A 189 -0.22 -5.25 20.34
C ASN A 189 -1.04 -5.34 21.65
N HIS A 190 -1.07 -4.29 22.45
CA HIS A 190 -1.57 -4.33 23.82
C HIS A 190 -2.75 -3.40 24.07
N SER A 191 -3.13 -2.60 23.10
CA SER A 191 -4.21 -1.63 23.24
C SER A 191 -5.43 -2.01 22.43
N PHE A 192 -6.55 -1.42 22.77
CA PHE A 192 -7.75 -1.49 21.96
C PHE A 192 -7.53 -0.94 20.55
N LEU A 193 -6.61 0.03 20.39
CA LEU A 193 -6.19 0.57 19.10
C LEU A 193 -5.67 -0.51 18.14
N GLY A 194 -4.98 -1.53 18.65
CA GLY A 194 -4.51 -2.66 17.83
C GLY A 194 -5.62 -3.54 17.26
N ARG A 195 -6.86 -3.42 17.78
CA ARG A 195 -8.02 -4.15 17.25
C ARG A 195 -8.79 -3.41 16.17
N ALA A 196 -8.56 -2.10 16.07
CA ALA A 196 -9.18 -1.22 15.08
C ALA A 196 -8.09 -0.66 14.16
N ALA A 197 -7.30 -1.56 13.58
CA ALA A 197 -6.23 -1.18 12.66
C ALA A 197 -6.80 -0.51 11.40
N HIS A 198 -6.19 0.59 11.01
CA HIS A 198 -6.54 1.30 9.78
C HIS A 198 -6.41 0.40 8.56
N GLN A 199 -7.40 0.41 7.68
CA GLN A 199 -7.35 -0.31 6.40
C GLN A 199 -6.64 0.54 5.35
N THR A 200 -5.37 0.27 5.14
CA THR A 200 -4.57 0.96 4.10
C THR A 200 -5.15 0.74 2.71
N ASN A 201 -5.21 1.81 1.94
CA ASN A 201 -5.61 1.74 0.54
C ASN A 201 -4.38 1.88 -0.38
N ALA A 202 -3.83 0.75 -0.82
CA ALA A 202 -2.63 0.70 -1.64
C ALA A 202 -2.70 1.50 -2.96
N ASN A 203 -3.88 1.86 -3.42
CA ASN A 203 -4.07 2.53 -4.69
C ASN A 203 -4.39 4.03 -4.57
N ASP A 204 -4.79 4.50 -3.40
CA ASP A 204 -5.28 5.86 -3.24
C ASP A 204 -5.12 6.32 -1.78
N GLU A 205 -3.87 6.57 -1.37
CA GLU A 205 -3.61 7.02 -0.01
C GLU A 205 -2.37 7.90 0.04
N ARG A 206 -2.44 8.95 0.84
CA ARG A 206 -1.33 9.79 1.24
C ARG A 206 -1.37 10.06 2.72
N GLY A 207 -0.21 10.33 3.30
CA GLY A 207 -0.15 10.69 4.69
C GLY A 207 1.27 10.72 5.22
N PHE A 208 1.36 11.01 6.49
CA PHE A 208 2.62 11.07 7.20
C PHE A 208 2.48 10.52 8.62
N GLN A 209 3.63 10.10 9.14
CA GLN A 209 3.83 9.72 10.53
C GLN A 209 5.02 10.48 11.09
N ILE A 210 4.92 10.88 12.35
CA ILE A 210 6.02 11.43 13.14
C ILE A 210 6.12 10.61 14.41
N GLU A 211 7.31 10.09 14.73
CA GLU A 211 7.57 9.40 15.98
C GLU A 211 8.76 10.06 16.69
N LEU A 212 8.58 10.42 17.95
CA LEU A 212 9.62 10.85 18.85
C LEU A 212 9.85 9.74 19.86
N SER A 213 11.09 9.27 19.98
CA SER A 213 11.48 8.31 21.02
C SER A 213 12.71 8.79 21.76
N GLY A 214 12.81 8.46 23.04
CA GLY A 214 13.95 8.89 23.82
C GLY A 214 14.07 8.25 25.19
N GLY A 215 15.29 8.27 25.69
CA GLY A 215 15.65 7.87 27.06
C GLY A 215 15.49 9.02 28.04
N LEU A 216 14.73 8.78 29.09
CA LEU A 216 14.55 9.68 30.23
C LEU A 216 15.47 9.28 31.39
N PRO A 217 15.67 10.16 32.41
CA PRO A 217 16.38 9.80 33.63
C PRO A 217 15.83 8.52 34.28
N ASN A 218 16.67 7.83 35.03
CA ASN A 218 16.34 6.60 35.75
C ASN A 218 15.95 5.40 34.86
N GLY A 219 16.36 5.39 33.58
CA GLY A 219 16.14 4.24 32.69
C GLY A 219 14.73 4.17 32.11
N PHE A 220 13.94 5.22 32.25
CA PHE A 220 12.65 5.32 31.55
C PHE A 220 12.85 5.64 30.07
N GLN A 221 11.93 5.14 29.27
CA GLN A 221 11.86 5.42 27.83
C GLN A 221 10.48 5.97 27.50
N ILE A 222 10.43 6.95 26.62
CA ILE A 222 9.20 7.51 26.08
C ILE A 222 9.16 7.30 24.56
N VAL A 223 7.99 6.96 24.05
CA VAL A 223 7.69 6.95 22.61
C VAL A 223 6.40 7.70 22.41
N SER A 224 6.40 8.66 21.50
CA SER A 224 5.20 9.40 21.12
C SER A 224 5.08 9.43 19.61
N GLN A 225 3.89 9.15 19.08
CA GLN A 225 3.62 9.05 17.66
C GLN A 225 2.38 9.83 17.28
N TYR A 226 2.41 10.42 16.10
CA TYR A 226 1.25 11.02 15.44
C TYR A 226 1.21 10.60 13.98
N SER A 227 0.06 10.12 13.52
CA SER A 227 -0.20 9.75 12.13
C SER A 227 -1.41 10.49 11.59
N HIS A 228 -1.33 10.92 10.34
CA HIS A 228 -2.44 11.49 9.60
C HIS A 228 -2.41 11.01 8.15
N LEU A 229 -3.49 10.38 7.73
CA LEU A 229 -3.65 9.74 6.42
C LEU A 229 -4.98 10.19 5.79
N SER A 230 -5.07 10.18 4.48
CA SER A 230 -6.31 10.33 3.72
C SER A 230 -6.13 9.78 2.31
N ARG A 231 -7.22 9.65 1.55
CA ARG A 231 -7.13 9.45 0.11
C ARG A 231 -6.51 10.67 -0.59
N ASN A 232 -5.99 10.45 -1.80
CA ASN A 232 -5.54 11.53 -2.70
C ASN A 232 -6.69 12.29 -3.32
N ASP A 233 -7.83 11.60 -3.50
CA ASP A 233 -8.99 12.10 -4.23
C ASP A 233 -10.24 12.10 -3.36
N THR A 234 -11.13 13.05 -3.62
CA THR A 234 -12.52 12.99 -3.19
C THR A 234 -13.39 12.49 -4.33
N TRP A 235 -14.46 11.79 -3.98
CA TRP A 235 -15.39 11.20 -4.93
C TRP A 235 -16.81 11.63 -4.63
N THR A 236 -17.55 12.03 -5.67
CA THR A 236 -18.96 12.38 -5.57
C THR A 236 -19.75 11.47 -6.49
N SER A 237 -20.79 10.83 -5.95
CA SER A 237 -21.71 10.04 -6.76
C SER A 237 -22.61 10.97 -7.59
N VAL A 238 -22.56 10.84 -8.90
CA VAL A 238 -23.43 11.57 -9.84
C VAL A 238 -24.63 10.74 -10.24
N SER A 239 -24.44 9.41 -10.26
CA SER A 239 -25.50 8.43 -10.49
C SER A 239 -25.09 7.11 -9.80
N PRO A 240 -26.00 6.10 -9.70
CA PRO A 240 -25.67 4.82 -9.06
C PRO A 240 -24.44 4.11 -9.61
N ILE A 241 -24.05 4.41 -10.85
CA ILE A 241 -22.92 3.77 -11.55
C ILE A 241 -21.83 4.74 -11.97
N LYS A 242 -22.00 6.05 -11.72
CA LYS A 242 -21.05 7.08 -12.15
C LYS A 242 -20.57 7.92 -10.98
N TRP A 243 -19.27 8.05 -10.88
CA TRP A 243 -18.56 8.85 -9.88
C TRP A 243 -17.75 9.94 -10.55
N GLU A 244 -17.72 11.10 -9.94
CA GLU A 244 -16.80 12.19 -10.28
C GLU A 244 -15.66 12.25 -9.28
N ARG A 245 -14.44 12.23 -9.82
CA ARG A 245 -13.20 12.34 -9.05
C ARG A 245 -12.78 13.80 -9.01
N LYS A 246 -12.43 14.27 -7.83
CA LYS A 246 -11.80 15.57 -7.62
C LYS A 246 -10.48 15.37 -6.88
N GLU A 247 -9.38 15.64 -7.56
CA GLU A 247 -8.05 15.59 -6.96
C GLU A 247 -7.91 16.64 -5.86
N ILE A 248 -7.38 16.23 -4.72
CA ILE A 248 -7.07 17.12 -3.62
C ILE A 248 -5.69 17.71 -3.87
N SER A 249 -5.62 19.04 -3.99
CA SER A 249 -4.36 19.76 -4.16
C SER A 249 -3.47 19.66 -2.94
N GLY A 250 -2.14 19.72 -3.15
CA GLY A 250 -1.13 19.74 -2.09
C GLY A 250 -0.58 18.36 -1.72
N LEU A 251 0.32 18.36 -0.74
CA LEU A 251 1.03 17.17 -0.28
C LEU A 251 0.40 16.57 0.97
N LEU A 252 -0.19 17.39 1.83
CA LEU A 252 -0.73 16.94 3.11
C LEU A 252 -2.07 16.22 2.96
N PRO A 253 -2.38 15.26 3.86
CA PRO A 253 -3.68 14.64 3.94
C PRO A 253 -4.76 15.67 4.31
N THR A 254 -6.01 15.35 3.98
CA THR A 254 -7.17 16.25 4.19
C THR A 254 -8.10 15.71 5.27
N GLU A 255 -8.86 16.62 5.89
CA GLU A 255 -9.94 16.32 6.83
C GLU A 255 -11.30 16.04 6.13
N ASN A 256 -11.35 16.13 4.80
CA ASN A 256 -12.60 15.93 4.09
C ASN A 256 -13.07 14.48 4.23
N PHE A 257 -14.30 14.28 4.68
CA PHE A 257 -14.89 12.97 4.91
C PHE A 257 -14.88 12.05 3.68
N SER A 258 -15.09 12.60 2.49
CA SER A 258 -15.07 11.80 1.27
C SER A 258 -13.68 11.31 0.89
N ALA A 259 -12.63 11.84 1.54
CA ALA A 259 -11.27 11.35 1.42
C ALA A 259 -10.90 10.33 2.52
N LEU A 260 -11.84 9.88 3.33
CA LEU A 260 -11.66 8.87 4.38
C LEU A 260 -10.45 9.18 5.27
N PRO A 261 -10.44 10.30 6.01
CA PRO A 261 -9.33 10.68 6.86
C PRO A 261 -9.13 9.70 8.02
N TYR A 262 -7.88 9.44 8.34
CA TYR A 262 -7.45 8.72 9.52
C TYR A 262 -6.43 9.54 10.30
N LYS A 263 -6.55 9.58 11.62
CA LYS A 263 -5.59 10.16 12.55
C LYS A 263 -5.38 9.25 13.73
N GLU A 264 -4.15 9.17 14.16
CA GLU A 264 -3.79 8.48 15.40
C GLU A 264 -2.78 9.31 16.17
N PHE A 265 -2.98 9.41 17.48
CA PHE A 265 -1.98 9.85 18.43
C PHE A 265 -1.76 8.74 19.46
N TYR A 266 -0.52 8.44 19.75
CA TYR A 266 -0.13 7.46 20.74
C TYR A 266 1.09 7.93 21.52
N THR A 267 1.12 7.72 22.82
CA THR A 267 2.31 7.91 23.64
C THR A 267 2.42 6.81 24.67
N GLU A 268 3.64 6.38 24.93
CA GLU A 268 3.95 5.31 25.87
C GLU A 268 5.16 5.70 26.71
N LEU A 269 5.08 5.42 27.99
CA LEU A 269 6.18 5.50 28.93
C LEU A 269 6.46 4.10 29.47
N ASN A 270 7.69 3.63 29.35
CA ASN A 270 8.11 2.35 29.93
C ASN A 270 9.42 2.51 30.69
N GLY A 271 9.66 1.63 31.67
CA GLY A 271 10.87 1.63 32.46
C GLY A 271 10.82 0.61 33.59
N TYR A 272 11.83 0.66 34.43
CA TYR A 272 11.94 -0.20 35.61
C TYR A 272 11.95 0.63 36.87
N VAL A 273 11.22 0.14 37.88
CA VAL A 273 11.19 0.73 39.22
C VAL A 273 11.64 -0.30 40.27
N LEU A 274 11.81 0.13 41.52
CA LEU A 274 12.22 -0.73 42.62
C LEU A 274 13.55 -1.49 42.34
N ASN A 275 14.58 -0.78 41.91
CA ASN A 275 15.90 -1.36 41.56
C ASN A 275 15.78 -2.46 40.49
N ASN A 276 15.05 -2.20 39.42
CA ASN A 276 14.81 -3.10 38.28
C ASN A 276 13.98 -4.37 38.60
N LYS A 277 13.33 -4.40 39.75
CA LYS A 277 12.50 -5.54 40.14
C LYS A 277 11.09 -5.51 39.57
N LEU A 278 10.61 -4.33 39.18
CA LEU A 278 9.27 -4.15 38.64
C LEU A 278 9.36 -3.36 37.33
N GLN A 279 8.86 -3.95 36.25
CA GLN A 279 8.67 -3.24 34.99
C GLN A 279 7.37 -2.42 35.07
N PHE A 280 7.49 -1.15 34.73
CA PHE A 280 6.37 -0.23 34.60
C PHE A 280 6.16 0.11 33.12
N ARG A 281 4.92 0.07 32.65
CA ARG A 281 4.55 0.50 31.32
C ARG A 281 3.16 1.15 31.39
N THR A 282 3.05 2.34 30.85
CA THR A 282 1.78 3.04 30.69
C THR A 282 1.70 3.68 29.31
N ALA A 283 0.52 3.72 28.73
CA ALA A 283 0.30 4.29 27.42
C ALA A 283 -1.04 5.02 27.35
N PHE A 284 -1.07 6.02 26.49
CA PHE A 284 -2.25 6.75 26.11
C PHE A 284 -2.34 6.77 24.58
N GLY A 285 -3.53 6.51 24.04
CA GLY A 285 -3.73 6.53 22.59
C GLY A 285 -5.16 6.95 22.23
N THR A 286 -5.28 7.60 21.10
CA THR A 286 -6.55 7.97 20.48
C THR A 286 -6.45 7.85 18.98
N ASN A 287 -7.48 7.35 18.33
CA ASN A 287 -7.61 7.40 16.89
C ASN A 287 -8.95 7.95 16.44
N LYS A 288 -8.98 8.42 15.22
CA LYS A 288 -10.18 8.91 14.56
C LYS A 288 -10.12 8.47 13.10
N GLU A 289 -11.12 7.75 12.65
CA GLU A 289 -11.17 7.21 11.30
C GLU A 289 -12.55 7.38 10.68
N VAL A 290 -12.57 7.61 9.38
CA VAL A 290 -13.76 7.48 8.55
C VAL A 290 -13.62 6.22 7.71
N PRO A 291 -14.15 5.07 8.15
CA PRO A 291 -14.00 3.82 7.44
C PRO A 291 -14.87 3.78 6.19
N LYS A 292 -14.39 3.07 5.17
CA LYS A 292 -15.22 2.73 4.01
C LYS A 292 -16.10 1.54 4.36
N VAL A 293 -17.43 1.75 4.41
CA VAL A 293 -18.40 0.66 4.59
C VAL A 293 -19.08 0.37 3.26
N ASN A 294 -18.87 -0.84 2.73
CA ASN A 294 -19.63 -1.32 1.58
C ASN A 294 -20.94 -1.97 2.09
N ARG A 295 -22.07 -1.30 1.93
CA ARG A 295 -23.38 -1.90 2.23
C ARG A 295 -23.86 -2.69 1.01
N TYR A 296 -23.70 -4.00 1.08
CA TYR A 296 -24.16 -4.91 0.01
C TYR A 296 -25.68 -5.17 0.00
N PHE A 297 -26.44 -4.75 1.02
CA PHE A 297 -27.81 -5.20 1.24
C PHE A 297 -28.91 -4.17 0.97
N GLU A 298 -28.59 -2.92 0.73
CA GLU A 298 -29.60 -1.97 0.28
C GLU A 298 -29.53 -1.89 -1.24
N GLY A 299 -30.45 -2.57 -1.90
CA GLY A 299 -30.51 -2.71 -3.34
C GLY A 299 -30.23 -1.41 -4.09
N TYR A 300 -29.33 -1.48 -5.05
CA TYR A 300 -29.00 -0.47 -6.05
C TYR A 300 -28.27 0.79 -5.63
N SER A 301 -27.90 1.01 -4.39
CA SER A 301 -27.00 2.10 -4.04
C SER A 301 -25.69 1.56 -3.51
N ASN A 302 -24.61 1.65 -4.30
CA ASN A 302 -23.24 1.62 -3.80
C ASN A 302 -22.99 2.89 -2.98
N SER A 303 -23.79 3.11 -1.95
CA SER A 303 -23.57 4.22 -1.05
C SER A 303 -22.36 3.90 -0.18
N ILE A 304 -21.31 4.66 -0.34
CA ILE A 304 -20.26 4.77 0.67
C ILE A 304 -20.92 5.44 1.87
N SER A 305 -21.26 4.67 2.90
CA SER A 305 -21.70 5.26 4.15
C SER A 305 -20.44 5.59 4.95
N GLU A 306 -20.23 6.86 5.21
CA GLU A 306 -19.19 7.36 6.09
C GLU A 306 -19.66 7.15 7.53
N VAL A 307 -19.00 6.25 8.26
CA VAL A 307 -19.24 6.05 9.68
C VAL A 307 -18.03 6.59 10.44
N TRP A 308 -18.29 7.52 11.34
CA TRP A 308 -17.28 7.96 12.30
C TRP A 308 -17.12 6.91 13.38
N GLN A 309 -15.91 6.40 13.54
CA GLN A 309 -15.51 5.71 14.77
C GLN A 309 -14.62 6.65 15.57
N TYR A 310 -15.09 7.01 16.74
CA TYR A 310 -14.32 7.71 17.74
C TYR A 310 -13.97 6.70 18.83
N THR A 311 -12.68 6.41 19.00
CA THR A 311 -12.21 5.62 20.15
C THR A 311 -11.64 6.59 21.17
N ASP A 312 -12.31 6.67 22.31
CA ASP A 312 -11.81 7.41 23.44
C ASP A 312 -10.53 6.78 24.01
N SER A 313 -9.80 7.59 24.70
CA SER A 313 -8.54 7.28 25.36
C SER A 313 -8.56 5.97 26.15
N LEU A 314 -7.56 5.15 25.96
CA LEU A 314 -7.35 3.93 26.72
C LEU A 314 -6.20 4.12 27.69
N TRP A 315 -6.48 3.85 28.95
CA TRP A 315 -5.46 3.77 29.98
C TRP A 315 -5.00 2.33 30.16
N TYR A 316 -3.68 2.14 30.10
CA TYR A 316 -3.02 0.93 30.54
C TYR A 316 -2.15 1.27 31.74
N GLY A 317 -2.47 0.67 32.85
CA GLY A 317 -1.64 0.64 34.04
C GLY A 317 -1.13 -0.75 34.31
#